data_7679671fb7d064c8b676b1fc66cff7d6
#
_entry.id   7679671fb7d064c8b676b1fc66cff7d6
#
_cell.length_a   1.000
_cell.length_b   1.000
_cell.length_c   1.000
_cell.angle_alpha   90.00
_cell.angle_beta   90.00
_cell.angle_gamma   90.00
#
_symmetry.space_group_name_H-M   'P 1'
#
loop_
_entity.id
_entity.type
_entity.pdbx_description
1 polymer ?
#
loop_
_entity_poly.entity_id
_entity_poly.type
_entity_poly.pdbx_seq_one_letter_code
_entity_poly.pdbx_strand_id
1 'polypeptide(L)'
;MREWPREEKYRYLKDPQELSELYEKISASVYRQHFHNQAVTGLMNDPNGFVWHDNRWHLFYQWCPWGAVHGLKHWYHIVSKDLINWKNLGVCLLPDQEDGYDNKGVYSGSAMPIGDKIYLYYTGNHRDADWTRHAYTCLARLGNDGWPEKYPLPLFGANPAYTEHQRDPKIIRVPGKDKYYMIIGAQTLDKRGCVLVYSSEDLQHGWQFDGELKVPGFENFGDMWECPSIEHLGGTDVLLLCPQHLTLPGRGQSRNHNGYILGTMDWENLTFTPDGAFHVLDFGFDSYAAACANNLQDADKAILIAWMGVPDVSYPTDEEDWAGCLTLPRELTVRGRRLIQQPLPELKKLRDEKIDLKSGAAKNEAGCFALPAAAEVELDCRPGDVRLDMFTDKNGQGGLSIIYNDKKKEITVDRSGMHIRFNESEGESRTRPLENGLSHLRIFVDSSSVEIFVNDGDAVFTSRIFPDQEEHFFKIQGDTFNRMWTLKNAVKDSFLI
;
A
#
# COMPACT_ATOMS: atom_id res chain seq x y z
N MET A 1 -7.77 21.42 -8.97
CA MET A 1 -7.57 20.99 -7.55
C MET A 1 -7.91 22.13 -6.61
N ARG A 2 -8.65 21.84 -5.53
CA ARG A 2 -8.89 22.79 -4.44
C ARG A 2 -7.55 23.13 -3.77
N GLU A 3 -7.23 24.44 -3.66
CA GLU A 3 -6.13 24.85 -2.78
C GLU A 3 -6.61 24.80 -1.33
N TRP A 4 -5.89 24.06 -0.52
CA TRP A 4 -6.19 23.92 0.90
C TRP A 4 -5.34 24.91 1.71
N PRO A 5 -5.93 25.89 2.41
CA PRO A 5 -5.23 26.73 3.37
C PRO A 5 -4.59 25.89 4.47
N ARG A 6 -3.49 26.39 5.03
CA ARG A 6 -2.76 25.67 6.08
C ARG A 6 -3.64 25.35 7.30
N GLU A 7 -4.47 26.29 7.69
CA GLU A 7 -5.38 26.15 8.85
C GLU A 7 -6.40 25.02 8.61
N GLU A 8 -6.86 24.84 7.39
CA GLU A 8 -7.78 23.77 7.03
C GLU A 8 -7.06 22.42 6.97
N LYS A 9 -5.85 22.36 6.38
CA LYS A 9 -5.04 21.13 6.31
C LYS A 9 -4.69 20.58 7.68
N TYR A 10 -4.43 21.46 8.64
CA TYR A 10 -3.96 21.11 9.98
C TYR A 10 -4.99 21.38 11.08
N ARG A 11 -6.26 21.38 10.71
CA ARG A 11 -7.39 21.50 11.63
C ARG A 11 -7.51 20.24 12.47
N TYR A 12 -7.54 20.43 13.79
CA TYR A 12 -7.76 19.32 14.74
C TYR A 12 -9.21 18.84 14.67
N LEU A 13 -9.39 17.53 14.78
CA LEU A 13 -10.69 16.91 14.95
C LEU A 13 -11.13 17.08 16.41
N LYS A 14 -12.16 17.89 16.64
CA LYS A 14 -12.68 18.19 17.99
C LYS A 14 -13.94 17.41 18.30
N ASP A 15 -14.82 17.27 17.32
CA ASP A 15 -16.07 16.55 17.43
C ASP A 15 -16.25 15.65 16.21
N PRO A 16 -16.38 14.33 16.42
CA PRO A 16 -16.67 13.37 15.35
C PRO A 16 -17.86 13.77 14.46
N GLN A 17 -18.87 14.41 15.03
CA GLN A 17 -20.08 14.82 14.31
C GLN A 17 -19.77 15.84 13.20
N GLU A 18 -18.68 16.59 13.29
CA GLU A 18 -18.24 17.50 12.24
C GLU A 18 -17.98 16.79 10.90
N LEU A 19 -17.76 15.48 10.92
CA LEU A 19 -17.50 14.67 9.72
C LEU A 19 -18.76 13.97 9.18
N SER A 20 -19.88 14.05 9.87
CA SER A 20 -21.10 13.30 9.50
C SER A 20 -21.62 13.67 8.11
N GLU A 21 -21.72 14.96 7.81
CA GLU A 21 -22.16 15.44 6.50
C GLU A 21 -21.17 15.06 5.39
N LEU A 22 -19.86 15.12 5.70
CA LEU A 22 -18.81 14.73 4.77
C LEU A 22 -18.88 13.22 4.50
N TYR A 23 -19.06 12.41 5.53
CA TYR A 23 -19.24 10.96 5.39
C TYR A 23 -20.46 10.62 4.54
N GLU A 24 -21.62 11.26 4.76
CA GLU A 24 -22.81 11.03 3.96
C GLU A 24 -22.58 11.36 2.49
N LYS A 25 -21.93 12.50 2.19
CA LYS A 25 -21.53 12.88 0.84
C LYS A 25 -20.63 11.82 0.19
N ILE A 26 -19.57 11.43 0.88
CA ILE A 26 -18.59 10.46 0.38
C ILE A 26 -19.20 9.09 0.17
N SER A 27 -20.06 8.64 1.08
CA SER A 27 -20.74 7.34 0.99
C SER A 27 -21.65 7.19 -0.23
N ALA A 28 -22.09 8.31 -0.81
CA ALA A 28 -22.88 8.32 -2.03
C ALA A 28 -22.05 8.22 -3.32
N SER A 29 -20.73 8.27 -3.23
CA SER A 29 -19.83 8.16 -4.40
C SER A 29 -19.95 6.78 -5.06
N VAL A 30 -20.08 6.77 -6.38
CA VAL A 30 -20.12 5.53 -7.19
C VAL A 30 -18.78 4.81 -7.23
N TYR A 31 -17.70 5.48 -6.80
CA TYR A 31 -16.34 4.96 -6.78
C TYR A 31 -15.95 4.30 -5.46
N ARG A 32 -16.88 4.21 -4.48
CA ARG A 32 -16.63 3.50 -3.21
C ARG A 32 -16.36 2.03 -3.44
N GLN A 33 -15.32 1.51 -2.79
CA GLN A 33 -14.87 0.13 -2.92
C GLN A 33 -15.85 -0.85 -2.24
N HIS A 34 -16.00 -2.04 -2.79
CA HIS A 34 -16.80 -3.14 -2.23
C HIS A 34 -15.97 -4.02 -1.30
N PHE A 35 -14.68 -4.24 -1.62
CA PHE A 35 -13.86 -5.18 -0.87
C PHE A 35 -12.42 -4.69 -0.61
N HIS A 36 -11.99 -3.56 -1.15
CA HIS A 36 -10.75 -2.90 -0.73
C HIS A 36 -11.02 -1.94 0.42
N ASN A 37 -10.14 -1.93 1.44
CA ASN A 37 -10.22 -0.97 2.53
C ASN A 37 -9.98 0.44 2.01
N GLN A 38 -10.81 1.39 2.45
CA GLN A 38 -10.81 2.78 1.99
C GLN A 38 -11.04 3.74 3.15
N ALA A 39 -10.69 5.01 2.96
CA ALA A 39 -10.94 6.04 3.97
C ALA A 39 -12.45 6.17 4.26
N VAL A 40 -12.81 6.32 5.53
CA VAL A 40 -14.21 6.64 5.90
C VAL A 40 -14.57 8.05 5.45
N THR A 41 -13.64 8.98 5.56
CA THR A 41 -13.68 10.33 4.98
C THR A 41 -12.26 10.75 4.59
N GLY A 42 -12.13 11.75 3.75
CA GLY A 42 -10.86 12.39 3.43
C GLY A 42 -9.83 11.47 2.79
N LEU A 43 -8.58 11.56 3.22
CA LEU A 43 -7.46 10.83 2.64
C LEU A 43 -7.03 9.65 3.49
N MET A 44 -6.97 8.46 2.89
CA MET A 44 -6.19 7.32 3.36
C MET A 44 -4.88 7.24 2.57
N ASN A 45 -3.76 7.07 3.27
CA ASN A 45 -2.49 6.71 2.62
C ASN A 45 -1.83 5.51 3.32
N ASP A 46 -0.62 5.62 3.84
CA ASP A 46 0.20 4.50 4.29
C ASP A 46 -0.50 3.53 5.25
N PRO A 47 -0.46 2.22 4.98
CA PRO A 47 -0.78 1.22 6.00
C PRO A 47 0.28 1.23 7.10
N ASN A 48 -0.15 1.13 8.35
CA ASN A 48 0.69 1.23 9.54
C ASN A 48 0.37 0.14 10.54
N GLY A 49 1.31 -0.16 11.41
CA GLY A 49 1.07 -1.02 12.57
C GLY A 49 0.45 -2.38 12.22
N PHE A 50 0.71 -2.91 11.02
CA PHE A 50 0.14 -4.17 10.58
C PHE A 50 0.73 -5.33 11.42
N VAL A 51 -0.14 -6.03 12.18
CA VAL A 51 0.31 -7.01 13.16
C VAL A 51 -0.76 -8.07 13.45
N TRP A 52 -0.31 -9.33 13.66
CA TRP A 52 -1.15 -10.40 14.19
C TRP A 52 -1.07 -10.42 15.72
N HIS A 53 -2.20 -10.26 16.40
CA HIS A 53 -2.31 -10.33 17.85
C HIS A 53 -3.71 -10.74 18.29
N ASP A 54 -3.83 -11.48 19.38
CA ASP A 54 -5.11 -11.91 19.97
C ASP A 54 -6.11 -12.49 18.95
N ASN A 55 -5.62 -13.44 18.11
CA ASN A 55 -6.39 -14.12 17.08
C ASN A 55 -7.08 -13.19 16.07
N ARG A 56 -6.50 -12.05 15.80
CA ARG A 56 -6.93 -11.11 14.79
C ARG A 56 -5.76 -10.32 14.21
N TRP A 57 -5.98 -9.83 13.03
CA TRP A 57 -5.14 -8.86 12.36
C TRP A 57 -5.53 -7.47 12.82
N HIS A 58 -4.55 -6.68 13.20
CA HIS A 58 -4.69 -5.26 13.43
C HIS A 58 -3.97 -4.54 12.31
N LEU A 59 -4.61 -3.55 11.74
CA LEU A 59 -4.05 -2.70 10.71
C LEU A 59 -4.51 -1.26 11.00
N PHE A 60 -3.60 -0.35 10.85
CA PHE A 60 -3.87 1.07 10.95
C PHE A 60 -3.53 1.71 9.61
N TYR A 61 -4.06 2.88 9.36
CA TYR A 61 -3.65 3.65 8.20
C TYR A 61 -3.55 5.13 8.55
N GLN A 62 -2.69 5.85 7.86
CA GLN A 62 -2.67 7.30 7.94
C GLN A 62 -3.97 7.87 7.40
N TRP A 63 -4.60 8.73 8.16
CA TRP A 63 -5.88 9.33 7.84
C TRP A 63 -5.86 10.85 8.00
N CYS A 64 -6.24 11.58 6.95
CA CYS A 64 -6.56 13.00 7.00
C CYS A 64 -8.06 13.16 6.86
N PRO A 65 -8.81 13.54 7.91
CA PRO A 65 -10.27 13.41 7.95
C PRO A 65 -11.04 14.36 7.04
N TRP A 66 -10.49 15.54 6.74
CA TRP A 66 -11.25 16.66 6.18
C TRP A 66 -11.39 16.68 4.68
N GLY A 67 -10.59 15.97 3.96
CA GLY A 67 -10.60 15.91 2.50
C GLY A 67 -9.39 15.19 1.93
N ALA A 68 -9.36 15.08 0.60
CA ALA A 68 -8.29 14.41 -0.14
C ALA A 68 -7.01 15.26 -0.15
N VAL A 69 -6.41 15.47 1.00
CA VAL A 69 -5.22 16.31 1.16
C VAL A 69 -4.27 15.76 2.22
N HIS A 70 -2.96 15.81 1.94
CA HIS A 70 -1.96 15.54 2.95
C HIS A 70 -1.88 16.71 3.94
N GLY A 71 -2.40 16.50 5.14
CA GLY A 71 -2.49 17.49 6.22
C GLY A 71 -2.23 16.87 7.57
N LEU A 72 -3.08 17.16 8.57
CA LEU A 72 -2.98 16.62 9.92
C LEU A 72 -3.31 15.13 9.94
N LYS A 73 -2.29 14.32 10.06
CA LYS A 73 -2.40 12.84 10.04
C LYS A 73 -2.83 12.29 11.38
N HIS A 74 -3.75 11.33 11.31
CA HIS A 74 -4.19 10.47 12.40
C HIS A 74 -3.90 9.03 12.03
N TRP A 75 -3.95 8.09 12.97
CA TRP A 75 -4.06 6.67 12.66
C TRP A 75 -5.48 6.19 12.90
N TYR A 76 -6.07 5.61 11.87
CA TYR A 76 -7.37 4.96 11.92
C TYR A 76 -7.19 3.45 12.03
N HIS A 77 -7.94 2.79 12.92
CA HIS A 77 -7.76 1.38 13.26
C HIS A 77 -8.83 0.51 12.61
N ILE A 78 -8.39 -0.55 11.96
CA ILE A 78 -9.26 -1.59 11.41
C ILE A 78 -8.75 -2.97 11.84
N VAL A 79 -9.67 -3.93 11.98
CA VAL A 79 -9.33 -5.31 12.37
C VAL A 79 -9.98 -6.34 11.48
N SER A 80 -9.33 -7.50 11.35
CA SER A 80 -9.87 -8.65 10.63
C SER A 80 -9.48 -9.97 11.31
N LYS A 81 -10.30 -11.00 11.16
CA LYS A 81 -9.95 -12.37 11.56
C LYS A 81 -9.35 -13.18 10.42
N ASP A 82 -9.58 -12.76 9.18
CA ASP A 82 -9.29 -13.56 7.99
C ASP A 82 -8.65 -12.75 6.85
N LEU A 83 -8.25 -11.49 7.09
CA LEU A 83 -7.70 -10.54 6.12
C LEU A 83 -8.65 -10.17 4.95
N ILE A 84 -9.89 -10.63 5.01
CA ILE A 84 -10.90 -10.41 3.98
C ILE A 84 -12.00 -9.48 4.51
N ASN A 85 -12.57 -9.86 5.66
CA ASN A 85 -13.64 -9.12 6.28
C ASN A 85 -13.06 -8.18 7.34
N TRP A 86 -13.04 -6.92 7.02
CA TRP A 86 -12.51 -5.87 7.89
C TRP A 86 -13.61 -5.14 8.64
N LYS A 87 -13.30 -4.77 9.87
CA LYS A 87 -14.17 -3.97 10.73
C LYS A 87 -13.44 -2.72 11.15
N ASN A 88 -14.07 -1.56 10.93
CA ASN A 88 -13.60 -0.29 11.46
C ASN A 88 -13.75 -0.27 12.99
N LEU A 89 -12.73 0.22 13.68
CA LEU A 89 -12.74 0.47 15.12
C LEU A 89 -12.69 1.97 15.45
N GLY A 90 -12.42 2.82 14.46
CA GLY A 90 -12.38 4.26 14.64
C GLY A 90 -10.96 4.81 14.70
N VAL A 91 -10.85 6.10 15.00
CA VAL A 91 -9.55 6.75 15.16
C VAL A 91 -8.84 6.21 16.40
N CYS A 92 -7.56 5.85 16.23
CA CYS A 92 -6.73 5.30 17.29
C CYS A 92 -5.74 6.34 17.82
N LEU A 93 -4.89 6.89 16.98
CA LEU A 93 -3.93 7.91 17.40
C LEU A 93 -4.32 9.27 16.81
N LEU A 94 -4.55 10.22 17.72
CA LEU A 94 -4.80 11.61 17.39
C LEU A 94 -3.51 12.41 17.65
N PRO A 95 -3.22 13.44 16.82
CA PRO A 95 -2.15 14.38 17.14
C PRO A 95 -2.40 15.12 18.44
N ASP A 96 -1.34 15.34 19.21
CA ASP A 96 -1.40 16.21 20.38
C ASP A 96 -1.58 17.67 19.94
N GLN A 97 -2.12 18.49 20.83
CA GLN A 97 -2.25 19.92 20.59
C GLN A 97 -0.98 20.66 21.00
N GLU A 98 -0.77 21.83 20.41
CA GLU A 98 0.27 22.81 20.73
C GLU A 98 1.69 22.24 20.86
N ASP A 99 2.18 21.97 22.07
CA ASP A 99 3.58 21.59 22.33
C ASP A 99 3.83 20.07 22.26
N GLY A 100 2.85 19.28 21.83
CA GLY A 100 3.00 17.83 21.70
C GLY A 100 4.00 17.43 20.63
N TYR A 101 4.65 16.28 20.80
CA TYR A 101 5.68 15.76 19.89
C TYR A 101 5.16 15.38 18.48
N ASP A 102 3.86 15.33 18.30
CA ASP A 102 3.18 15.03 17.05
C ASP A 102 2.09 16.06 16.70
N ASN A 103 2.27 17.31 17.15
CA ASN A 103 1.28 18.38 17.02
C ASN A 103 0.87 18.69 15.57
N LYS A 104 1.58 18.21 14.56
CA LYS A 104 1.27 18.34 13.14
C LYS A 104 1.19 17.00 12.42
N GLY A 105 0.93 15.95 13.17
CA GLY A 105 0.50 14.66 12.65
C GLY A 105 1.20 13.45 13.25
N VAL A 106 0.45 12.37 13.36
CA VAL A 106 0.92 11.02 13.67
C VAL A 106 1.27 10.37 12.34
N TYR A 107 2.57 10.33 12.01
CA TYR A 107 3.05 9.80 10.74
C TYR A 107 3.31 8.28 10.83
N SER A 108 3.78 7.70 9.73
CA SER A 108 3.90 6.25 9.56
C SER A 108 4.79 5.57 10.60
N GLY A 109 4.55 4.28 10.76
CA GLY A 109 5.27 3.42 11.66
C GLY A 109 4.73 2.00 11.73
N SER A 110 5.13 1.26 12.76
CA SER A 110 4.86 -0.16 12.90
C SER A 110 4.29 -0.52 14.28
N ALA A 111 3.91 -1.78 14.44
CA ALA A 111 3.43 -2.31 15.72
C ALA A 111 4.16 -3.60 16.10
N MET A 112 4.32 -3.83 17.41
CA MET A 112 4.86 -5.06 17.96
C MET A 112 4.08 -5.44 19.23
N PRO A 113 3.60 -6.68 19.37
CA PRO A 113 2.92 -7.12 20.58
C PRO A 113 3.92 -7.51 21.66
N ILE A 114 3.58 -7.18 22.92
CA ILE A 114 4.28 -7.65 24.11
C ILE A 114 3.22 -8.11 25.11
N GLY A 115 3.21 -9.41 25.41
CA GLY A 115 2.16 -9.99 26.26
C GLY A 115 0.77 -9.80 25.64
N ASP A 116 -0.11 -9.13 26.36
CA ASP A 116 -1.48 -8.83 25.97
C ASP A 116 -1.66 -7.43 25.34
N LYS A 117 -0.59 -6.69 25.12
CA LYS A 117 -0.59 -5.33 24.58
C LYS A 117 0.03 -5.24 23.20
N ILE A 118 -0.43 -4.28 22.41
CA ILE A 118 0.19 -3.88 21.15
C ILE A 118 0.89 -2.54 21.38
N TYR A 119 2.18 -2.49 21.06
CA TYR A 119 2.97 -1.27 21.09
C TYR A 119 3.05 -0.68 19.71
N LEU A 120 2.70 0.60 19.56
CA LEU A 120 2.64 1.34 18.31
C LEU A 120 3.82 2.31 18.28
N TYR A 121 4.74 2.09 17.34
CA TYR A 121 5.90 2.94 17.11
C TYR A 121 5.60 3.79 15.89
N TYR A 122 5.66 5.11 16.03
CA TYR A 122 5.26 6.02 14.97
C TYR A 122 6.15 7.26 14.92
N THR A 123 6.10 7.96 13.81
CA THR A 123 6.79 9.23 13.67
C THR A 123 5.89 10.37 14.13
N GLY A 124 6.28 11.04 15.19
CA GLY A 124 5.69 12.29 15.61
C GLY A 124 6.19 13.44 14.76
N ASN A 125 5.30 14.06 13.98
CA ASN A 125 5.62 15.24 13.19
C ASN A 125 5.28 16.49 13.99
N HIS A 126 6.31 17.13 14.54
CA HIS A 126 6.18 18.36 15.28
C HIS A 126 6.57 19.56 14.42
N ARG A 127 5.88 20.68 14.63
CA ARG A 127 6.23 21.99 14.08
C ARG A 127 6.20 23.04 15.16
N ASP A 128 7.27 23.82 15.23
CA ASP A 128 7.34 25.01 16.05
C ASP A 128 6.42 26.13 15.53
N ALA A 129 6.31 27.22 16.27
CA ALA A 129 5.49 28.36 15.88
C ALA A 129 5.94 29.02 14.56
N ASP A 130 7.24 28.96 14.26
CA ASP A 130 7.82 29.44 12.99
C ASP A 130 7.75 28.41 11.85
N TRP A 131 7.08 27.26 12.09
CA TRP A 131 6.93 26.13 11.17
C TRP A 131 8.18 25.26 10.99
N THR A 132 9.23 25.43 11.80
CA THR A 132 10.39 24.55 11.81
C THR A 132 9.95 23.12 12.14
N ARG A 133 10.40 22.15 11.37
CA ARG A 133 10.02 20.73 11.52
C ARG A 133 10.98 19.99 12.42
N HIS A 134 10.40 19.19 13.31
CA HIS A 134 11.11 18.20 14.11
C HIS A 134 10.44 16.85 13.95
N ALA A 135 11.24 15.82 13.77
CA ALA A 135 10.78 14.43 13.75
C ALA A 135 11.14 13.75 15.06
N TYR A 136 10.18 13.05 15.62
CA TYR A 136 10.36 12.24 16.84
C TYR A 136 9.92 10.81 16.57
N THR A 137 10.62 9.84 17.17
CA THR A 137 10.12 8.48 17.23
C THR A 137 9.36 8.33 18.52
N CYS A 138 8.04 8.16 18.38
CA CYS A 138 7.09 8.11 19.47
C CYS A 138 6.60 6.70 19.72
N LEU A 139 6.09 6.47 20.94
CA LEU A 139 5.51 5.20 21.36
C LEU A 139 4.11 5.42 21.95
N ALA A 140 3.19 4.54 21.57
CA ALA A 140 1.90 4.40 22.24
C ALA A 140 1.64 2.92 22.52
N ARG A 141 0.78 2.66 23.50
CA ARG A 141 0.34 1.30 23.86
C ARG A 141 -1.15 1.18 23.67
N LEU A 142 -1.59 0.19 22.89
CA LEU A 142 -2.99 -0.16 22.77
C LEU A 142 -3.35 -1.15 23.87
N GLY A 143 -4.28 -0.75 24.73
CA GLY A 143 -4.77 -1.58 25.83
C GLY A 143 -5.86 -2.56 25.37
N ASN A 144 -6.26 -3.48 26.27
CA ASN A 144 -7.32 -4.46 26.01
C ASN A 144 -8.70 -3.81 25.83
N ASP A 145 -8.87 -2.58 26.33
CA ASP A 145 -10.07 -1.76 26.12
C ASP A 145 -10.14 -1.13 24.73
N GLY A 146 -9.07 -1.28 23.91
CA GLY A 146 -8.97 -0.73 22.57
C GLY A 146 -8.54 0.74 22.50
N TRP A 147 -8.32 1.40 23.64
CA TRP A 147 -7.86 2.78 23.67
C TRP A 147 -6.33 2.87 23.69
N PRO A 148 -5.73 3.76 22.91
CA PRO A 148 -4.29 3.99 22.93
C PRO A 148 -3.90 4.88 24.09
N GLU A 149 -2.77 4.55 24.69
CA GLU A 149 -2.09 5.37 25.70
C GLU A 149 -0.74 5.80 25.12
N LYS A 150 -0.59 7.08 24.81
CA LYS A 150 0.68 7.65 24.36
C LYS A 150 1.65 7.76 25.51
N TYR A 151 2.91 7.46 25.25
CA TYR A 151 3.97 7.73 26.20
C TYR A 151 4.26 9.25 26.24
N PRO A 152 4.50 9.82 27.41
CA PRO A 152 4.61 11.28 27.58
C PRO A 152 5.86 11.87 26.94
N LEU A 153 6.87 11.04 26.67
CA LEU A 153 8.11 11.44 26.02
C LEU A 153 8.34 10.53 24.80
N PRO A 154 8.94 11.05 23.71
CA PRO A 154 9.35 10.21 22.60
C PRO A 154 10.47 9.27 23.03
N LEU A 155 10.65 8.19 22.30
CA LEU A 155 11.81 7.29 22.48
C LEU A 155 13.11 8.04 22.19
N PHE A 156 13.11 8.85 21.15
CA PHE A 156 14.20 9.76 20.78
C PHE A 156 13.74 10.77 19.73
N GLY A 157 14.51 11.86 19.60
CA GLY A 157 14.36 12.84 18.51
C GLY A 157 15.19 12.49 17.30
N ALA A 158 15.09 13.31 16.26
CA ALA A 158 15.89 13.16 15.06
C ALA A 158 17.40 13.24 15.36
N ASN A 159 18.18 12.36 14.75
CA ASN A 159 19.64 12.39 14.88
C ASN A 159 20.20 13.59 14.09
N PRO A 160 20.91 14.53 14.73
CA PRO A 160 21.38 15.77 14.09
C PRO A 160 22.47 15.57 13.04
N ALA A 161 23.04 14.37 12.90
CA ALA A 161 23.95 14.03 11.81
C ALA A 161 23.26 13.84 10.46
N TYR A 162 21.93 13.87 10.45
CA TYR A 162 21.05 13.73 9.26
C TYR A 162 20.11 14.92 9.19
N THR A 163 19.30 15.00 8.10
CA THR A 163 18.27 16.03 7.99
C THR A 163 17.08 15.71 8.90
N GLU A 164 16.11 16.62 8.97
CA GLU A 164 14.82 16.40 9.67
C GLU A 164 13.94 15.32 9.01
N HIS A 165 14.30 14.83 7.82
CA HIS A 165 13.63 13.74 7.14
C HIS A 165 14.06 12.39 7.72
N GLN A 166 13.53 12.05 8.90
CA GLN A 166 13.70 10.77 9.58
C GLN A 166 12.32 10.29 10.00
N ARG A 167 11.88 9.12 9.51
CA ARG A 167 10.49 8.64 9.70
C ARG A 167 10.32 7.15 9.45
N ASP A 168 9.12 6.63 9.73
CA ASP A 168 8.62 5.30 9.41
C ASP A 168 9.35 4.19 10.20
N PRO A 169 9.35 4.23 11.55
CA PRO A 169 10.02 3.23 12.36
C PRO A 169 9.42 1.84 12.15
N LYS A 170 10.22 0.88 11.73
CA LYS A 170 9.88 -0.53 11.64
C LYS A 170 10.62 -1.32 12.69
N ILE A 171 9.88 -1.98 13.59
CA ILE A 171 10.44 -2.88 14.60
C ILE A 171 10.68 -4.24 13.97
N ILE A 172 11.85 -4.81 14.22
CA ILE A 172 12.28 -6.10 13.72
C ILE A 172 12.78 -6.95 14.89
N ARG A 173 12.27 -8.17 14.98
CA ARG A 173 12.77 -9.20 15.87
C ARG A 173 13.59 -10.19 15.06
N VAL A 174 14.89 -10.25 15.32
CA VAL A 174 15.78 -11.20 14.64
C VAL A 174 15.85 -12.48 15.44
N PRO A 175 15.52 -13.66 14.86
CA PRO A 175 15.63 -14.93 15.56
C PRO A 175 17.04 -15.17 16.10
N GLY A 176 17.14 -15.62 17.37
CA GLY A 176 18.43 -15.90 18.03
C GLY A 176 19.21 -14.68 18.51
N LYS A 177 18.68 -13.47 18.39
CA LYS A 177 19.24 -12.27 19.01
C LYS A 177 18.43 -11.90 20.26
N ASP A 178 19.11 -11.46 21.31
CA ASP A 178 18.48 -11.04 22.59
C ASP A 178 18.01 -9.58 22.57
N LYS A 179 18.08 -8.93 21.41
CA LYS A 179 17.67 -7.55 21.21
C LYS A 179 16.74 -7.37 20.02
N TYR A 180 15.99 -6.31 20.06
CA TYR A 180 15.15 -5.82 18.96
C TYR A 180 15.92 -4.78 18.16
N TYR A 181 15.60 -4.69 16.89
CA TYR A 181 16.07 -3.64 16.02
C TYR A 181 14.92 -2.74 15.59
N MET A 182 15.21 -1.49 15.36
CA MET A 182 14.32 -0.52 14.73
C MET A 182 15.07 0.11 13.57
N ILE A 183 14.48 0.05 12.39
CA ILE A 183 15.01 0.74 11.21
C ILE A 183 14.11 1.91 10.87
N ILE A 184 14.72 3.03 10.47
CA ILE A 184 14.04 4.29 10.17
C ILE A 184 14.53 4.81 8.84
N GLY A 185 13.64 5.21 7.96
CA GLY A 185 13.99 5.90 6.72
C GLY A 185 14.54 7.29 7.02
N ALA A 186 15.60 7.66 6.31
CA ALA A 186 16.28 8.92 6.57
C ALA A 186 16.89 9.55 5.30
N GLN A 187 17.30 10.81 5.46
CA GLN A 187 18.04 11.54 4.46
C GLN A 187 19.32 12.12 5.08
N THR A 188 20.46 11.87 4.45
CA THR A 188 21.75 12.45 4.85
C THR A 188 21.81 13.96 4.61
N LEU A 189 22.75 14.67 5.23
CA LEU A 189 22.92 16.12 5.02
C LEU A 189 23.26 16.49 3.57
N ASP A 190 23.89 15.60 2.83
CA ASP A 190 24.17 15.72 1.38
C ASP A 190 23.05 15.22 0.48
N LYS A 191 21.84 15.03 1.05
CA LYS A 191 20.60 14.70 0.35
C LYS A 191 20.60 13.34 -0.34
N ARG A 192 21.06 12.29 0.33
CA ARG A 192 20.95 10.90 -0.09
C ARG A 192 19.98 10.15 0.83
N GLY A 193 19.15 9.28 0.24
CA GLY A 193 18.31 8.37 1.00
C GLY A 193 19.15 7.31 1.71
N CYS A 194 18.81 7.01 2.96
CA CYS A 194 19.46 5.99 3.77
C CYS A 194 18.49 5.39 4.80
N VAL A 195 18.95 4.39 5.53
CA VAL A 195 18.25 3.77 6.65
C VAL A 195 19.10 3.87 7.91
N LEU A 196 18.52 4.37 8.98
CA LEU A 196 19.15 4.40 10.31
C LEU A 196 18.73 3.17 11.09
N VAL A 197 19.68 2.58 11.82
CA VAL A 197 19.47 1.40 12.65
C VAL A 197 19.63 1.75 14.11
N TYR A 198 18.65 1.39 14.90
CA TYR A 198 18.65 1.47 16.36
C TYR A 198 18.44 0.08 16.94
N SER A 199 18.93 -0.17 18.14
CA SER A 199 18.63 -1.40 18.85
C SER A 199 18.35 -1.19 20.32
N SER A 200 17.59 -2.12 20.93
CA SER A 200 17.33 -2.18 22.37
C SER A 200 17.02 -3.61 22.81
N GLU A 201 17.34 -3.92 24.05
CA GLU A 201 16.89 -5.16 24.71
C GLU A 201 15.45 -5.02 25.23
N ASP A 202 14.97 -3.79 25.36
CA ASP A 202 13.62 -3.43 25.83
C ASP A 202 12.86 -2.65 24.77
N LEU A 203 11.68 -3.13 24.39
CA LEU A 203 10.85 -2.49 23.36
C LEU A 203 10.33 -1.10 23.77
N GLN A 204 10.31 -0.76 25.05
CA GLN A 204 9.78 0.51 25.56
C GLN A 204 10.87 1.54 25.86
N HIS A 205 12.12 1.10 26.06
CA HIS A 205 13.20 1.97 26.55
C HIS A 205 14.55 1.59 25.95
N GLY A 206 15.57 2.42 26.19
CA GLY A 206 16.97 2.07 25.96
C GLY A 206 17.40 1.98 24.51
N TRP A 207 16.63 2.51 23.57
CA TRP A 207 16.98 2.53 22.16
C TRP A 207 18.26 3.32 21.92
N GLN A 208 19.23 2.68 21.29
CA GLN A 208 20.53 3.27 20.97
C GLN A 208 20.73 3.29 19.47
N PHE A 209 21.33 4.37 18.96
CA PHE A 209 21.72 4.47 17.55
C PHE A 209 22.95 3.59 17.30
N ASP A 210 22.79 2.57 16.49
CA ASP A 210 23.87 1.65 16.12
C ASP A 210 24.65 2.12 14.87
N GLY A 211 23.98 2.83 13.95
CA GLY A 211 24.60 3.34 12.74
C GLY A 211 23.66 3.45 11.54
N GLU A 212 24.25 3.76 10.39
CA GLU A 212 23.60 3.75 9.08
C GLU A 212 23.71 2.36 8.46
N LEU A 213 22.62 1.84 7.89
CA LEU A 213 22.61 0.59 7.13
C LEU A 213 23.42 0.76 5.84
N LYS A 214 24.47 -0.01 5.68
CA LYS A 214 25.25 -0.06 4.45
C LYS A 214 24.55 -0.93 3.42
N VAL A 215 24.30 -0.40 2.22
CA VAL A 215 23.73 -1.14 1.09
C VAL A 215 24.64 -0.90 -0.13
N PRO A 216 25.72 -1.70 -0.29
CA PRO A 216 26.72 -1.46 -1.34
C PRO A 216 26.10 -1.41 -2.74
N GLY A 217 26.45 -0.37 -3.51
CA GLY A 217 25.90 -0.12 -4.85
C GLY A 217 24.63 0.72 -4.89
N PHE A 218 24.09 1.11 -3.71
CA PHE A 218 22.87 1.93 -3.60
C PHE A 218 23.11 3.27 -2.88
N GLU A 219 24.34 3.71 -2.77
CA GLU A 219 24.74 4.92 -2.03
C GLU A 219 24.11 6.22 -2.57
N ASN A 220 23.69 6.22 -3.85
CA ASN A 220 23.05 7.37 -4.51
C ASN A 220 21.70 6.99 -5.13
N PHE A 221 20.89 6.20 -4.41
CA PHE A 221 19.63 5.67 -4.90
C PHE A 221 18.43 6.45 -4.34
N GLY A 222 18.15 7.60 -4.94
CA GLY A 222 17.16 8.56 -4.46
C GLY A 222 17.65 9.41 -3.28
N ASP A 223 16.88 10.39 -2.88
CA ASP A 223 17.25 11.34 -1.83
C ASP A 223 16.53 11.10 -0.49
N MET A 224 15.59 10.17 -0.45
CA MET A 224 14.90 9.72 0.76
C MET A 224 14.48 8.25 0.57
N TRP A 225 14.65 7.44 1.60
CA TRP A 225 14.15 6.08 1.66
C TRP A 225 13.04 5.97 2.70
N GLU A 226 11.77 5.99 2.24
CA GLU A 226 10.61 5.87 3.12
C GLU A 226 10.23 4.41 3.37
N CYS A 227 9.50 4.17 4.44
CA CYS A 227 8.87 2.89 4.80
C CYS A 227 9.81 1.68 4.71
N PRO A 228 11.06 1.74 5.24
CA PRO A 228 11.97 0.62 5.15
C PRO A 228 11.46 -0.58 5.96
N SER A 229 11.62 -1.78 5.41
CA SER A 229 11.36 -3.05 6.11
C SER A 229 12.38 -4.09 5.67
N ILE A 230 12.77 -5.00 6.56
CA ILE A 230 13.59 -6.16 6.22
C ILE A 230 12.83 -7.40 6.65
N GLU A 231 12.49 -8.24 5.67
CA GLU A 231 11.79 -9.51 5.89
C GLU A 231 12.72 -10.67 5.54
N HIS A 232 12.67 -11.77 6.32
CA HIS A 232 13.43 -12.98 6.02
C HIS A 232 12.51 -14.03 5.39
N LEU A 233 12.79 -14.44 4.15
CA LEU A 233 11.93 -15.34 3.39
C LEU A 233 12.75 -16.44 2.72
N GLY A 234 12.56 -17.70 3.16
CA GLY A 234 13.17 -18.85 2.50
C GLY A 234 14.71 -18.79 2.42
N GLY A 235 15.37 -18.23 3.45
CA GLY A 235 16.82 -18.08 3.50
C GLY A 235 17.38 -16.87 2.76
N THR A 236 16.53 -15.96 2.31
CA THR A 236 16.92 -14.69 1.65
C THR A 236 16.30 -13.52 2.43
N ASP A 237 17.06 -12.46 2.63
CA ASP A 237 16.52 -11.23 3.19
C ASP A 237 16.00 -10.32 2.07
N VAL A 238 14.89 -9.65 2.33
CA VAL A 238 14.21 -8.74 1.42
C VAL A 238 14.19 -7.36 2.06
N LEU A 239 14.97 -6.42 1.54
CA LEU A 239 14.90 -5.02 1.93
C LEU A 239 13.82 -4.35 1.08
N LEU A 240 12.69 -4.00 1.70
CA LEU A 240 11.63 -3.20 1.11
C LEU A 240 11.89 -1.72 1.41
N LEU A 241 11.67 -0.85 0.45
CA LEU A 241 11.81 0.61 0.63
C LEU A 241 11.06 1.39 -0.45
N CYS A 242 10.76 2.63 -0.14
CA CYS A 242 10.17 3.59 -1.07
C CYS A 242 11.17 4.73 -1.37
N PRO A 243 12.05 4.58 -2.38
CA PRO A 243 12.99 5.63 -2.75
C PRO A 243 12.26 6.78 -3.45
N GLN A 244 12.53 8.01 -2.99
CA GLN A 244 11.97 9.24 -3.56
C GLN A 244 12.95 9.95 -4.48
N HIS A 245 12.41 10.77 -5.37
CA HIS A 245 13.13 11.61 -6.35
C HIS A 245 14.10 10.82 -7.23
N LEU A 246 13.75 9.59 -7.57
CA LEU A 246 14.52 8.68 -8.42
C LEU A 246 13.80 8.48 -9.76
N THR A 247 14.54 8.50 -10.87
CA THR A 247 14.01 8.15 -12.18
C THR A 247 14.33 6.69 -12.51
N LEU A 248 13.31 5.90 -12.81
CA LEU A 248 13.45 4.52 -13.23
C LEU A 248 12.93 4.31 -14.66
N PRO A 249 13.59 3.44 -15.46
CA PRO A 249 13.12 3.13 -16.80
C PRO A 249 11.69 2.58 -16.82
N GLY A 250 10.88 2.98 -17.80
CA GLY A 250 9.52 2.50 -17.99
C GLY A 250 8.49 3.00 -16.97
N ARG A 251 8.84 4.02 -16.16
CA ARG A 251 7.96 4.59 -15.13
C ARG A 251 7.45 6.01 -15.46
N GLY A 252 7.55 6.44 -16.71
CA GLY A 252 7.14 7.78 -17.10
C GLY A 252 7.95 8.86 -16.37
N GLN A 253 7.28 9.87 -15.85
CA GLN A 253 7.87 10.92 -15.01
C GLN A 253 7.80 10.61 -13.51
N SER A 254 7.32 9.41 -13.14
CA SER A 254 7.26 8.99 -11.74
C SER A 254 8.63 9.03 -11.08
N ARG A 255 8.70 9.63 -9.91
CA ARG A 255 9.92 9.78 -9.13
C ARG A 255 9.85 9.15 -7.74
N ASN A 256 8.70 8.68 -7.35
CA ASN A 256 8.44 8.01 -6.08
C ASN A 256 8.11 6.54 -6.38
N HIS A 257 8.89 5.63 -5.84
CA HIS A 257 8.78 4.21 -6.15
C HIS A 257 8.59 3.37 -4.89
N ASN A 258 7.96 2.22 -5.05
CA ASN A 258 7.80 1.19 -4.04
C ASN A 258 8.45 -0.08 -4.57
N GLY A 259 9.42 -0.64 -3.83
CA GLY A 259 10.15 -1.78 -4.34
C GLY A 259 10.99 -2.51 -3.31
N TYR A 260 11.84 -3.41 -3.81
CA TYR A 260 12.64 -4.28 -2.97
C TYR A 260 14.02 -4.58 -3.56
N ILE A 261 14.93 -4.97 -2.69
CA ILE A 261 16.25 -5.53 -3.01
C ILE A 261 16.32 -6.89 -2.30
N LEU A 262 16.70 -7.95 -3.02
CA LEU A 262 17.04 -9.24 -2.43
C LEU A 262 18.49 -9.24 -1.99
N GLY A 263 18.79 -9.92 -0.89
CA GLY A 263 20.16 -9.97 -0.38
C GLY A 263 20.29 -10.73 0.93
N THR A 264 21.31 -10.37 1.68
CA THR A 264 21.62 -10.93 3.00
C THR A 264 21.93 -9.81 3.98
N MET A 265 21.26 -9.81 5.14
CA MET A 265 21.43 -8.83 6.20
C MET A 265 22.43 -9.31 7.25
N ASP A 266 23.52 -8.59 7.44
CA ASP A 266 24.44 -8.72 8.56
C ASP A 266 24.12 -7.66 9.61
N TRP A 267 23.41 -8.10 10.68
CA TRP A 267 23.03 -7.22 11.78
C TRP A 267 24.19 -6.79 12.69
N GLU A 268 25.34 -7.46 12.62
CA GLU A 268 26.51 -7.10 13.44
C GLU A 268 27.30 -5.97 12.79
N ASN A 269 27.46 -6.02 11.48
CA ASN A 269 28.19 -5.03 10.71
C ASN A 269 27.26 -3.98 10.06
N LEU A 270 25.94 -4.05 10.30
CA LEU A 270 24.89 -3.21 9.73
C LEU A 270 25.03 -3.12 8.20
N THR A 271 25.15 -4.26 7.55
CA THR A 271 25.35 -4.35 6.11
C THR A 271 24.29 -5.25 5.48
N PHE A 272 23.53 -4.71 4.57
CA PHE A 272 22.69 -5.49 3.66
C PHE A 272 23.46 -5.69 2.35
N THR A 273 23.87 -6.91 2.08
CA THR A 273 24.60 -7.26 0.85
C THR A 273 23.60 -7.61 -0.25
N PRO A 274 23.43 -6.76 -1.29
CA PRO A 274 22.49 -7.03 -2.36
C PRO A 274 22.87 -8.22 -3.23
N ASP A 275 21.90 -9.05 -3.63
CA ASP A 275 22.06 -10.11 -4.63
C ASP A 275 21.80 -9.64 -6.06
N GLY A 276 21.46 -8.37 -6.26
CA GLY A 276 21.14 -7.81 -7.56
C GLY A 276 20.61 -6.39 -7.51
N ALA A 277 19.83 -6.04 -8.51
CA ALA A 277 19.27 -4.70 -8.66
C ALA A 277 18.02 -4.49 -7.78
N PHE A 278 17.63 -3.23 -7.61
CA PHE A 278 16.31 -2.86 -7.12
C PHE A 278 15.22 -3.28 -8.11
N HIS A 279 14.15 -3.83 -7.59
CA HIS A 279 12.96 -4.20 -8.35
C HIS A 279 11.75 -3.44 -7.81
N VAL A 280 10.96 -2.86 -8.71
CA VAL A 280 9.65 -2.33 -8.29
C VAL A 280 8.78 -3.47 -7.77
N LEU A 281 8.07 -3.21 -6.70
CA LEU A 281 7.19 -4.19 -6.08
C LEU A 281 5.95 -4.43 -6.94
N ASP A 282 5.42 -3.37 -7.55
CA ASP A 282 4.22 -3.38 -8.37
C ASP A 282 4.47 -2.66 -9.69
N PHE A 283 4.12 -3.30 -10.79
CA PHE A 283 4.34 -2.76 -12.15
C PHE A 283 3.21 -1.84 -12.60
N GLY A 284 2.13 -1.72 -11.82
CA GLY A 284 1.00 -0.84 -12.11
C GLY A 284 1.30 0.65 -11.91
N PHE A 285 0.25 1.40 -11.65
CA PHE A 285 0.31 2.86 -11.55
C PHE A 285 0.23 3.36 -10.12
N ASP A 286 -0.45 2.61 -9.24
CA ASP A 286 -0.87 3.09 -7.93
C ASP A 286 -0.53 2.05 -6.84
N SER A 287 0.72 2.08 -6.34
CA SER A 287 1.17 1.26 -5.22
C SER A 287 2.36 1.91 -4.53
N TYR A 288 2.21 2.24 -3.24
CA TYR A 288 3.23 2.90 -2.44
C TYR A 288 3.17 2.48 -0.97
N ALA A 289 4.20 2.81 -0.19
CA ALA A 289 4.26 2.62 1.26
C ALA A 289 3.88 1.21 1.72
N ALA A 290 4.41 0.18 1.06
CA ALA A 290 4.12 -1.21 1.40
C ALA A 290 4.54 -1.54 2.83
N ALA A 291 3.67 -2.21 3.58
CA ALA A 291 3.91 -2.66 4.94
C ALA A 291 3.69 -4.16 5.07
N CYS A 292 4.68 -4.85 5.63
CA CYS A 292 4.58 -6.26 6.02
C CYS A 292 4.09 -6.41 7.45
N ALA A 293 3.27 -7.43 7.70
CA ALA A 293 2.74 -7.74 9.01
C ALA A 293 3.83 -8.24 9.95
N ASN A 294 3.84 -7.73 11.18
CA ASN A 294 4.67 -8.23 12.26
C ASN A 294 3.99 -9.39 13.01
N ASN A 295 4.80 -10.17 13.75
CA ASN A 295 4.37 -11.23 14.64
C ASN A 295 3.63 -12.38 13.93
N LEU A 296 4.08 -12.76 12.74
CA LEU A 296 3.59 -13.94 12.06
C LEU A 296 4.09 -15.20 12.78
N GLN A 297 3.26 -16.24 12.80
CA GLN A 297 3.64 -17.55 13.36
C GLN A 297 4.61 -18.31 12.46
N ASP A 298 4.52 -18.11 11.15
CA ASP A 298 5.39 -18.69 10.14
C ASP A 298 6.46 -17.66 9.77
N ALA A 299 7.69 -17.91 10.18
CA ALA A 299 8.82 -16.99 9.95
C ALA A 299 9.29 -16.96 8.48
N ASP A 300 8.89 -17.93 7.67
CA ASP A 300 9.24 -17.98 6.24
C ASP A 300 8.20 -17.30 5.34
N LYS A 301 7.19 -16.66 5.93
CA LYS A 301 6.13 -15.94 5.22
C LYS A 301 6.10 -14.49 5.61
N ALA A 302 5.78 -13.64 4.65
CA ALA A 302 5.36 -12.28 4.91
C ALA A 302 3.99 -12.03 4.25
N ILE A 303 3.16 -11.22 4.90
CA ILE A 303 1.89 -10.73 4.35
C ILE A 303 2.03 -9.24 4.21
N LEU A 304 1.85 -8.75 3.00
CA LEU A 304 2.04 -7.36 2.61
C LEU A 304 0.72 -6.72 2.24
N ILE A 305 0.56 -5.47 2.64
CA ILE A 305 -0.48 -4.54 2.15
C ILE A 305 0.22 -3.25 1.76
N ALA A 306 -0.25 -2.57 0.70
CA ALA A 306 0.28 -1.28 0.28
C ALA A 306 -0.84 -0.23 0.16
N TRP A 307 -0.48 1.03 0.17
CA TRP A 307 -1.38 2.10 -0.25
C TRP A 307 -1.58 2.04 -1.76
N MET A 308 -2.82 1.92 -2.20
CA MET A 308 -3.21 2.04 -3.60
C MET A 308 -3.33 3.52 -3.96
N GLY A 309 -2.20 4.15 -4.06
CA GLY A 309 -1.97 5.54 -4.35
C GLY A 309 -0.49 5.80 -4.52
N VAL A 310 -0.12 7.02 -4.88
CA VAL A 310 1.26 7.49 -5.01
C VAL A 310 1.32 8.93 -4.49
N PRO A 311 2.39 9.35 -3.80
CA PRO A 311 2.57 10.74 -3.41
C PRO A 311 2.46 11.70 -4.61
N ASP A 312 1.95 12.90 -4.37
CA ASP A 312 1.84 14.00 -5.34
C ASP A 312 0.91 13.73 -6.54
N VAL A 313 0.08 12.68 -6.47
CA VAL A 313 -0.94 12.36 -7.48
C VAL A 313 -2.31 12.81 -6.99
N SER A 314 -3.07 13.44 -7.90
CA SER A 314 -4.47 13.76 -7.70
C SER A 314 -5.38 12.76 -8.40
N TYR A 315 -6.43 12.37 -7.70
CA TYR A 315 -7.41 11.43 -8.19
C TYR A 315 -8.76 12.12 -8.46
N PRO A 316 -9.59 11.61 -9.38
CA PRO A 316 -10.93 12.17 -9.63
C PRO A 316 -11.79 12.30 -8.37
N THR A 317 -11.63 11.41 -7.40
CA THR A 317 -12.35 11.46 -6.12
C THR A 317 -11.87 12.56 -5.16
N ASP A 318 -10.78 13.26 -5.48
CA ASP A 318 -10.35 14.44 -4.68
C ASP A 318 -11.44 15.54 -4.70
N GLU A 319 -12.20 15.65 -5.78
CA GLU A 319 -13.32 16.58 -5.90
C GLU A 319 -14.55 16.14 -5.09
N GLU A 320 -14.59 14.90 -4.69
CA GLU A 320 -15.57 14.33 -3.79
C GLU A 320 -15.10 14.36 -2.32
N ASP A 321 -13.95 14.98 -2.03
CA ASP A 321 -13.30 15.10 -0.73
C ASP A 321 -12.79 13.77 -0.15
N TRP A 322 -12.49 12.75 -0.98
CA TRP A 322 -11.86 11.53 -0.51
C TRP A 322 -10.86 10.96 -1.52
N ALA A 323 -9.84 10.27 -1.02
CA ALA A 323 -8.88 9.54 -1.84
C ALA A 323 -8.21 8.40 -1.06
N GLY A 324 -7.69 7.45 -1.83
CA GLY A 324 -6.90 6.34 -1.31
C GLY A 324 -7.73 5.14 -0.85
N CYS A 325 -7.14 3.98 -1.10
CA CYS A 325 -7.55 2.69 -0.57
C CYS A 325 -6.30 1.83 -0.38
N LEU A 326 -6.44 0.67 0.25
CA LEU A 326 -5.36 -0.29 0.40
C LEU A 326 -5.47 -1.38 -0.66
N THR A 327 -4.34 -1.95 -1.06
CA THR A 327 -4.31 -3.14 -1.90
C THR A 327 -4.89 -4.35 -1.16
N LEU A 328 -5.23 -5.40 -1.89
CA LEU A 328 -5.48 -6.70 -1.29
C LEU A 328 -4.23 -7.21 -0.56
N PRO A 329 -4.39 -7.95 0.54
CA PRO A 329 -3.27 -8.58 1.21
C PRO A 329 -2.64 -9.65 0.31
N ARG A 330 -1.31 -9.63 0.24
CA ARG A 330 -0.49 -10.50 -0.60
C ARG A 330 0.46 -11.32 0.24
N GLU A 331 0.50 -12.62 0.00
CA GLU A 331 1.55 -13.49 0.56
C GLU A 331 2.82 -13.33 -0.30
N LEU A 332 3.95 -13.08 0.39
CA LEU A 332 5.26 -12.96 -0.23
C LEU A 332 6.04 -14.24 -0.07
N THR A 333 6.68 -14.68 -1.15
CA THR A 333 7.67 -15.77 -1.14
C THR A 333 8.82 -15.42 -2.07
N VAL A 334 10.00 -15.98 -1.83
CA VAL A 334 11.14 -15.84 -2.74
C VAL A 334 11.26 -17.11 -3.59
N ARG A 335 11.29 -16.94 -4.89
CA ARG A 335 11.51 -18.04 -5.85
C ARG A 335 12.67 -17.68 -6.78
N GLY A 336 13.80 -18.37 -6.59
CA GLY A 336 15.03 -17.99 -7.27
C GLY A 336 15.49 -16.58 -6.85
N ARG A 337 15.59 -15.67 -7.82
CA ARG A 337 16.00 -14.28 -7.59
C ARG A 337 14.83 -13.28 -7.73
N ARG A 338 13.61 -13.71 -7.39
CA ARG A 338 12.40 -12.89 -7.49
C ARG A 338 11.52 -13.02 -6.26
N LEU A 339 10.94 -11.91 -5.88
CA LEU A 339 9.86 -11.87 -4.91
C LEU A 339 8.54 -12.14 -5.64
N ILE A 340 7.86 -13.18 -5.22
CA ILE A 340 6.54 -13.59 -5.74
C ILE A 340 5.48 -13.05 -4.79
N GLN A 341 4.44 -12.46 -5.36
CA GLN A 341 3.34 -11.85 -4.61
C GLN A 341 2.03 -12.53 -5.00
N GLN A 342 1.52 -13.38 -4.14
CA GLN A 342 0.28 -14.09 -4.40
C GLN A 342 -0.90 -13.48 -3.63
N PRO A 343 -2.06 -13.28 -4.30
CA PRO A 343 -3.27 -12.92 -3.58
C PRO A 343 -3.63 -14.08 -2.64
N LEU A 344 -3.99 -13.77 -1.41
CA LEU A 344 -4.28 -14.79 -0.40
C LEU A 344 -5.33 -15.79 -0.89
N PRO A 345 -5.16 -17.10 -0.61
CA PRO A 345 -6.15 -18.14 -0.97
C PRO A 345 -7.55 -17.85 -0.41
N GLU A 346 -7.61 -17.21 0.75
CA GLU A 346 -8.83 -16.81 1.46
C GLU A 346 -9.71 -15.86 0.63
N LEU A 347 -9.14 -15.08 -0.28
CA LEU A 347 -9.90 -14.18 -1.17
C LEU A 347 -10.97 -14.91 -2.01
N LYS A 348 -10.83 -16.22 -2.20
CA LYS A 348 -11.88 -17.04 -2.83
C LYS A 348 -13.20 -17.05 -2.05
N LYS A 349 -13.19 -16.69 -0.76
CA LYS A 349 -14.41 -16.55 0.06
C LYS A 349 -15.27 -15.36 -0.35
N LEU A 350 -14.67 -14.37 -1.05
CA LEU A 350 -15.39 -13.25 -1.63
C LEU A 350 -16.27 -13.67 -2.81
N ARG A 351 -15.95 -14.79 -3.49
CA ARG A 351 -16.71 -15.26 -4.65
C ARG A 351 -18.16 -15.50 -4.28
N ASP A 352 -19.09 -14.95 -5.07
CA ASP A 352 -20.53 -15.11 -4.91
C ASP A 352 -21.09 -15.92 -6.08
N GLU A 353 -21.60 -15.27 -7.11
CA GLU A 353 -22.13 -15.95 -8.27
C GLU A 353 -21.05 -16.19 -9.32
N LYS A 354 -21.03 -17.42 -9.87
CA LYS A 354 -20.17 -17.75 -11.03
C LYS A 354 -20.89 -17.34 -12.30
N ILE A 355 -20.23 -16.53 -13.12
CA ILE A 355 -20.75 -16.07 -14.40
C ILE A 355 -20.24 -17.02 -15.51
N ASP A 356 -21.17 -17.54 -16.32
CA ASP A 356 -20.85 -18.40 -17.45
C ASP A 356 -20.39 -17.57 -18.66
N LEU A 357 -19.08 -17.56 -18.91
CA LEU A 357 -18.49 -16.89 -20.06
C LEU A 357 -18.47 -17.73 -21.36
N LYS A 358 -18.99 -18.97 -21.30
CA LYS A 358 -18.99 -19.88 -22.47
C LYS A 358 -20.29 -19.78 -23.28
N SER A 359 -21.40 -19.43 -22.62
CA SER A 359 -22.69 -19.32 -23.33
C SER A 359 -22.70 -18.09 -24.22
N GLY A 360 -23.14 -18.24 -25.48
CA GLY A 360 -23.33 -17.09 -26.37
C GLY A 360 -24.31 -16.05 -25.85
N ALA A 361 -25.16 -16.43 -24.86
CA ALA A 361 -26.09 -15.55 -24.18
C ALA A 361 -25.43 -14.54 -23.23
N ALA A 362 -24.16 -14.77 -22.81
CA ALA A 362 -23.42 -13.85 -21.95
C ALA A 362 -22.75 -12.69 -22.72
N LYS A 363 -22.68 -12.79 -24.06
CA LYS A 363 -22.10 -11.74 -24.91
C LYS A 363 -23.20 -10.90 -25.55
N ASN A 364 -22.95 -9.60 -25.64
CA ASN A 364 -23.75 -8.72 -26.47
C ASN A 364 -23.42 -8.87 -27.97
N GLU A 365 -24.09 -8.12 -28.86
CA GLU A 365 -23.88 -8.17 -30.31
C GLU A 365 -22.44 -7.84 -30.76
N ALA A 366 -21.72 -6.99 -29.96
CA ALA A 366 -20.31 -6.65 -30.21
C ALA A 366 -19.32 -7.71 -29.68
N GLY A 367 -19.83 -8.79 -29.06
CA GLY A 367 -19.01 -9.87 -28.49
C GLY A 367 -18.40 -9.53 -27.13
N CYS A 368 -18.92 -8.50 -26.45
CA CYS A 368 -18.48 -8.07 -25.13
C CYS A 368 -19.32 -8.73 -24.04
N PHE A 369 -18.69 -8.97 -22.89
CA PHE A 369 -19.36 -9.44 -21.67
C PHE A 369 -19.61 -8.24 -20.75
N ALA A 370 -20.70 -8.29 -19.98
CA ALA A 370 -20.91 -7.33 -18.89
C ALA A 370 -19.88 -7.54 -17.79
N LEU A 371 -19.33 -6.43 -17.28
CA LEU A 371 -18.36 -6.40 -16.18
C LEU A 371 -19.05 -5.90 -14.91
N PRO A 372 -19.24 -6.75 -13.88
CA PRO A 372 -19.76 -6.31 -12.59
C PRO A 372 -18.79 -5.32 -11.90
N ALA A 373 -19.34 -4.41 -11.09
CA ALA A 373 -18.54 -3.44 -10.33
C ALA A 373 -17.57 -4.10 -9.34
N ALA A 374 -17.90 -5.30 -8.84
CA ALA A 374 -17.04 -6.11 -8.01
C ALA A 374 -16.93 -7.52 -8.62
N ALA A 375 -15.76 -7.88 -9.13
CA ALA A 375 -15.56 -9.15 -9.84
C ALA A 375 -14.16 -9.71 -9.68
N GLU A 376 -14.06 -11.03 -9.80
CA GLU A 376 -12.80 -11.74 -10.00
C GLU A 376 -12.84 -12.43 -11.37
N VAL A 377 -11.82 -12.18 -12.18
CA VAL A 377 -11.65 -12.78 -13.50
C VAL A 377 -10.37 -13.61 -13.50
N GLU A 378 -10.48 -14.90 -13.86
CA GLU A 378 -9.34 -15.79 -14.05
C GLU A 378 -9.26 -16.22 -15.52
N LEU A 379 -8.06 -16.14 -16.10
CA LEU A 379 -7.75 -16.64 -17.44
C LEU A 379 -6.59 -17.62 -17.35
N ASP A 380 -6.80 -18.87 -17.78
CA ASP A 380 -5.71 -19.80 -18.09
C ASP A 380 -5.37 -19.61 -19.57
N CYS A 381 -4.15 -19.16 -19.85
CA CYS A 381 -3.71 -18.76 -21.16
C CYS A 381 -2.89 -19.87 -21.83
N ARG A 382 -3.18 -20.18 -23.11
CA ARG A 382 -2.34 -21.03 -23.94
C ARG A 382 -1.30 -20.19 -24.68
N PRO A 383 -0.20 -20.79 -25.18
CA PRO A 383 0.79 -20.05 -25.97
C PRO A 383 0.14 -19.28 -27.14
N GLY A 384 0.50 -18.01 -27.25
CA GLY A 384 -0.04 -17.09 -28.24
C GLY A 384 -0.31 -15.70 -27.64
N ASP A 385 -0.68 -14.76 -28.47
CA ASP A 385 -1.05 -13.42 -28.10
C ASP A 385 -2.38 -13.43 -27.33
N VAL A 386 -2.46 -12.63 -26.28
CA VAL A 386 -3.67 -12.43 -25.46
C VAL A 386 -3.94 -10.95 -25.34
N ARG A 387 -5.21 -10.56 -25.53
CA ARG A 387 -5.69 -9.21 -25.28
C ARG A 387 -6.99 -9.27 -24.47
N LEU A 388 -7.03 -8.52 -23.38
CA LEU A 388 -8.21 -8.30 -22.57
C LEU A 388 -8.41 -6.80 -22.46
N ASP A 389 -9.54 -6.30 -22.99
CA ASP A 389 -9.99 -4.93 -22.84
C ASP A 389 -11.09 -4.90 -21.80
N MET A 390 -10.90 -4.17 -20.69
CA MET A 390 -11.81 -4.05 -19.55
C MET A 390 -12.30 -2.62 -19.42
N PHE A 391 -13.46 -2.43 -18.79
CA PHE A 391 -14.08 -1.10 -18.65
C PHE A 391 -14.31 -0.45 -20.01
N THR A 392 -14.73 -1.24 -20.99
CA THR A 392 -15.11 -0.73 -22.30
C THR A 392 -16.57 -0.31 -22.33
N ASP A 393 -16.95 0.45 -23.35
CA ASP A 393 -18.35 0.63 -23.70
C ASP A 393 -18.98 -0.67 -24.21
N LYS A 394 -20.27 -0.66 -24.47
CA LYS A 394 -21.01 -1.82 -25.03
C LYS A 394 -20.50 -2.30 -26.39
N ASN A 395 -19.76 -1.46 -27.13
CA ASN A 395 -19.17 -1.80 -28.44
C ASN A 395 -17.74 -2.33 -28.32
N GLY A 396 -17.21 -2.40 -27.10
CA GLY A 396 -15.84 -2.83 -26.81
C GLY A 396 -14.80 -1.76 -27.15
N GLN A 397 -15.17 -0.48 -27.06
CA GLN A 397 -14.27 0.65 -27.29
C GLN A 397 -13.83 1.27 -25.97
N GLY A 398 -12.62 1.81 -25.95
CA GLY A 398 -12.05 2.46 -24.77
C GLY A 398 -11.54 1.46 -23.72
N GLY A 399 -11.48 1.92 -22.49
CA GLY A 399 -11.15 1.12 -21.33
C GLY A 399 -9.66 0.92 -21.05
N LEU A 400 -9.39 -0.03 -20.16
CA LEU A 400 -8.06 -0.49 -19.79
C LEU A 400 -7.72 -1.77 -20.58
N SER A 401 -6.57 -1.79 -21.26
CA SER A 401 -6.12 -2.94 -22.04
C SER A 401 -5.01 -3.70 -21.32
N ILE A 402 -5.14 -5.01 -21.25
CA ILE A 402 -4.08 -5.96 -20.83
C ILE A 402 -3.67 -6.71 -22.09
N ILE A 403 -2.43 -6.51 -22.54
CA ILE A 403 -1.94 -7.01 -23.84
C ILE A 403 -0.70 -7.87 -23.59
N TYR A 404 -0.76 -9.14 -23.92
CA TYR A 404 0.41 -10.01 -23.95
C TYR A 404 0.82 -10.28 -25.39
N ASN A 405 2.09 -10.02 -25.71
CA ASN A 405 2.71 -10.34 -26.98
C ASN A 405 3.63 -11.56 -26.80
N ASP A 406 3.22 -12.69 -27.36
CA ASP A 406 3.95 -13.95 -27.17
C ASP A 406 5.33 -13.98 -27.84
N LYS A 407 5.50 -13.27 -28.96
CA LYS A 407 6.78 -13.18 -29.66
C LYS A 407 7.81 -12.36 -28.86
N LYS A 408 7.37 -11.29 -28.19
CA LYS A 408 8.23 -10.44 -27.37
C LYS A 408 8.35 -10.94 -25.94
N LYS A 409 7.45 -11.83 -25.51
CA LYS A 409 7.29 -12.26 -24.12
C LYS A 409 7.10 -11.07 -23.18
N GLU A 410 6.20 -10.15 -23.55
CA GLU A 410 5.92 -8.94 -22.79
C GLU A 410 4.42 -8.82 -22.53
N ILE A 411 4.09 -8.43 -21.30
CA ILE A 411 2.74 -8.01 -20.92
C ILE A 411 2.72 -6.49 -20.71
N THR A 412 1.70 -5.86 -21.28
CA THR A 412 1.46 -4.41 -21.14
C THR A 412 0.08 -4.18 -20.57
N VAL A 413 0.01 -3.30 -19.56
CA VAL A 413 -1.24 -2.73 -19.06
C VAL A 413 -1.29 -1.27 -19.50
N ASP A 414 -2.34 -0.90 -20.23
CA ASP A 414 -2.53 0.42 -20.81
C ASP A 414 -3.91 0.97 -20.43
N ARG A 415 -3.92 2.10 -19.73
CA ARG A 415 -5.14 2.80 -19.29
C ARG A 415 -5.48 4.04 -20.14
N SER A 416 -4.74 4.29 -21.22
CA SER A 416 -4.95 5.46 -22.07
C SER A 416 -6.31 5.50 -22.77
N GLY A 417 -6.98 4.33 -22.85
CA GLY A 417 -8.32 4.20 -23.40
C GLY A 417 -9.46 4.53 -22.43
N MET A 418 -9.17 4.75 -21.14
CA MET A 418 -10.19 5.15 -20.16
C MET A 418 -10.74 6.54 -20.47
N HIS A 419 -12.05 6.74 -20.29
CA HIS A 419 -12.68 8.04 -20.53
C HIS A 419 -12.24 9.08 -19.50
N ILE A 420 -12.25 8.73 -18.21
CA ILE A 420 -11.73 9.58 -17.14
C ILE A 420 -10.23 9.33 -16.99
N ARG A 421 -9.43 10.26 -17.47
CA ARG A 421 -7.97 10.21 -17.44
C ARG A 421 -7.43 11.11 -16.35
N PHE A 422 -6.38 10.68 -15.69
CA PHE A 422 -5.71 11.41 -14.63
C PHE A 422 -4.23 11.02 -14.59
N ASN A 423 -3.39 11.92 -14.08
CA ASN A 423 -1.95 11.69 -13.88
C ASN A 423 -1.23 11.19 -15.14
N GLU A 424 -1.54 11.76 -16.31
CA GLU A 424 -0.99 11.33 -17.60
C GLU A 424 0.52 11.53 -17.70
N SER A 425 1.08 12.52 -16.98
CA SER A 425 2.52 12.78 -16.92
C SER A 425 3.33 11.59 -16.38
N GLU A 426 2.76 10.80 -15.47
CA GLU A 426 3.36 9.58 -14.95
C GLU A 426 3.35 8.42 -15.97
N GLY A 427 2.73 8.64 -17.14
CA GLY A 427 2.52 7.67 -18.20
C GLY A 427 1.28 6.80 -17.98
N GLU A 428 0.70 6.32 -19.07
CA GLU A 428 -0.56 5.58 -19.08
C GLU A 428 -0.40 4.11 -19.44
N SER A 429 0.83 3.69 -19.74
CA SER A 429 1.16 2.31 -20.10
C SER A 429 2.33 1.79 -19.27
N ARG A 430 2.25 0.52 -18.90
CA ARG A 430 3.27 -0.21 -18.13
C ARG A 430 3.54 -1.55 -18.79
N THR A 431 4.80 -1.80 -19.14
CA THR A 431 5.22 -3.05 -19.79
C THR A 431 6.19 -3.82 -18.91
N ARG A 432 6.01 -5.14 -18.85
CA ARG A 432 6.88 -6.06 -18.12
C ARG A 432 7.24 -7.27 -19.00
N PRO A 433 8.53 -7.62 -19.17
CA PRO A 433 8.95 -8.90 -19.74
C PRO A 433 8.53 -10.08 -18.84
N LEU A 434 8.04 -11.16 -19.46
CA LEU A 434 7.69 -12.42 -18.80
C LEU A 434 8.58 -13.52 -19.37
N GLU A 435 9.65 -13.89 -18.68
CA GLU A 435 10.63 -14.89 -19.16
C GLU A 435 10.01 -16.22 -19.56
N ASN A 436 9.00 -16.67 -18.81
CA ASN A 436 8.31 -17.95 -19.04
C ASN A 436 7.02 -17.79 -19.85
N GLY A 437 6.79 -16.59 -20.45
CA GLY A 437 5.55 -16.28 -21.15
C GLY A 437 4.36 -16.11 -20.21
N LEU A 438 3.18 -15.96 -20.79
CA LEU A 438 1.92 -15.83 -20.05
C LEU A 438 1.21 -17.19 -19.96
N SER A 439 0.90 -17.63 -18.76
CA SER A 439 0.15 -18.86 -18.50
C SER A 439 -1.16 -18.61 -17.75
N HIS A 440 -1.19 -17.60 -16.88
CA HIS A 440 -2.33 -17.33 -16.01
C HIS A 440 -2.45 -15.85 -15.70
N LEU A 441 -3.70 -15.35 -15.66
CA LEU A 441 -4.07 -14.04 -15.11
C LEU A 441 -5.15 -14.25 -14.06
N ARG A 442 -5.00 -13.58 -12.93
CA ARG A 442 -6.03 -13.43 -11.90
C ARG A 442 -6.24 -11.95 -11.63
N ILE A 443 -7.44 -11.47 -11.88
CA ILE A 443 -7.75 -10.04 -11.90
C ILE A 443 -8.89 -9.79 -10.93
N PHE A 444 -8.67 -8.85 -10.02
CA PHE A 444 -9.67 -8.34 -9.09
C PHE A 444 -10.11 -6.97 -9.54
N VAL A 445 -11.41 -6.80 -9.76
CA VAL A 445 -12.07 -5.57 -10.18
C VAL A 445 -12.91 -5.06 -9.02
N ASP A 446 -12.76 -3.79 -8.68
CA ASP A 446 -13.63 -3.08 -7.75
C ASP A 446 -14.10 -1.77 -8.39
N SER A 447 -15.00 -1.05 -7.77
CA SER A 447 -15.65 0.15 -8.35
C SER A 447 -14.67 1.18 -8.91
N SER A 448 -13.52 1.36 -8.29
CA SER A 448 -12.50 2.32 -8.75
C SER A 448 -11.07 1.78 -8.63
N SER A 449 -10.90 0.47 -8.76
CA SER A 449 -9.57 -0.15 -8.72
C SER A 449 -9.52 -1.48 -9.48
N VAL A 450 -8.32 -1.85 -9.92
CA VAL A 450 -8.01 -3.17 -10.50
C VAL A 450 -6.66 -3.65 -10.01
N GLU A 451 -6.60 -4.91 -9.58
CA GLU A 451 -5.35 -5.61 -9.29
C GLU A 451 -5.20 -6.82 -10.22
N ILE A 452 -4.08 -6.90 -10.93
CA ILE A 452 -3.80 -7.92 -11.95
C ILE A 452 -2.59 -8.72 -11.48
N PHE A 453 -2.81 -10.00 -11.16
CA PHE A 453 -1.75 -10.96 -10.80
C PHE A 453 -1.43 -11.84 -12.01
N VAL A 454 -0.17 -11.83 -12.41
CA VAL A 454 0.33 -12.54 -13.59
C VAL A 454 1.11 -13.76 -13.12
N ASN A 455 0.83 -14.92 -13.73
CA ASN A 455 1.55 -16.18 -13.48
C ASN A 455 1.69 -16.50 -11.98
N ASP A 456 0.58 -16.40 -11.23
CA ASP A 456 0.56 -16.64 -9.78
C ASP A 456 1.50 -15.72 -8.97
N GLY A 457 1.63 -14.46 -9.40
CA GLY A 457 2.36 -13.43 -8.67
C GLY A 457 3.79 -13.16 -9.14
N ASP A 458 4.18 -13.66 -10.30
CA ASP A 458 5.48 -13.32 -10.95
C ASP A 458 5.56 -11.84 -11.33
N ALA A 459 4.40 -11.22 -11.61
CA ALA A 459 4.23 -9.78 -11.72
C ALA A 459 2.85 -9.37 -11.20
N VAL A 460 2.75 -8.17 -10.66
CA VAL A 460 1.49 -7.56 -10.22
C VAL A 460 1.37 -6.16 -10.79
N PHE A 461 0.17 -5.81 -11.23
CA PHE A 461 -0.17 -4.46 -11.66
C PHE A 461 -1.39 -3.97 -10.88
N THR A 462 -1.22 -2.91 -10.13
CA THR A 462 -2.28 -2.25 -9.36
C THR A 462 -2.58 -0.90 -9.96
N SER A 463 -3.84 -0.60 -10.15
CA SER A 463 -4.26 0.68 -10.72
C SER A 463 -5.56 1.17 -10.09
N ARG A 464 -5.58 2.46 -9.76
CA ARG A 464 -6.84 3.18 -9.65
C ARG A 464 -7.40 3.40 -11.05
N ILE A 465 -8.70 3.27 -11.16
CA ILE A 465 -9.48 3.49 -12.36
C ILE A 465 -10.77 4.19 -11.98
N PHE A 466 -11.35 4.93 -12.89
CA PHE A 466 -12.59 5.66 -12.66
C PHE A 466 -13.49 5.50 -13.88
N PRO A 467 -14.14 4.32 -14.03
CA PRO A 467 -15.02 4.08 -15.16
C PRO A 467 -16.26 4.97 -15.08
N ASP A 468 -16.72 5.46 -16.21
CA ASP A 468 -17.98 6.16 -16.29
C ASP A 468 -19.18 5.18 -16.36
N GLN A 469 -20.38 5.74 -16.48
CA GLN A 469 -21.62 4.93 -16.46
C GLN A 469 -21.78 3.99 -17.67
N GLU A 470 -20.99 4.14 -18.73
CA GLU A 470 -21.06 3.31 -19.93
C GLU A 470 -19.93 2.27 -19.99
N GLU A 471 -18.90 2.41 -19.16
CA GLU A 471 -17.69 1.58 -19.15
C GLU A 471 -17.85 0.31 -18.28
N HIS A 472 -18.85 -0.53 -18.59
CA HIS A 472 -19.22 -1.74 -17.82
C HIS A 472 -19.10 -3.02 -18.63
N PHE A 473 -18.23 -3.06 -19.63
CA PHE A 473 -18.03 -4.23 -20.47
C PHE A 473 -16.57 -4.63 -20.55
N PHE A 474 -16.34 -5.88 -20.98
CA PHE A 474 -15.00 -6.35 -21.30
C PHE A 474 -15.03 -7.31 -22.47
N LYS A 475 -13.89 -7.44 -23.16
CA LYS A 475 -13.70 -8.29 -24.33
C LYS A 475 -12.39 -9.04 -24.22
N ILE A 476 -12.40 -10.33 -24.55
CA ILE A 476 -11.23 -11.21 -24.51
C ILE A 476 -10.91 -11.69 -25.93
N GLN A 477 -9.63 -11.64 -26.30
CA GLN A 477 -9.08 -12.19 -27.52
C GLN A 477 -7.88 -13.07 -27.17
N GLY A 478 -7.75 -14.21 -27.83
CA GLY A 478 -6.71 -15.21 -27.56
C GLY A 478 -7.28 -16.57 -27.19
N ASP A 479 -6.41 -17.58 -27.12
CA ASP A 479 -6.79 -18.94 -26.70
C ASP A 479 -6.69 -19.05 -25.17
N THR A 480 -7.83 -18.81 -24.52
CA THR A 480 -7.91 -18.73 -23.07
C THR A 480 -9.10 -19.52 -22.53
N PHE A 481 -8.93 -20.10 -21.35
CA PHE A 481 -10.03 -20.65 -20.58
C PHE A 481 -10.41 -19.68 -19.47
N ASN A 482 -11.63 -19.15 -19.52
CA ASN A 482 -12.05 -18.01 -18.72
C ASN A 482 -13.04 -18.41 -17.64
N ARG A 483 -12.87 -17.84 -16.46
CA ARG A 483 -13.78 -17.94 -15.30
C ARG A 483 -14.02 -16.56 -14.75
N MET A 484 -15.23 -16.28 -14.32
CA MET A 484 -15.58 -15.03 -13.64
C MET A 484 -16.54 -15.29 -12.50
N TRP A 485 -16.39 -14.50 -11.44
CA TRP A 485 -17.31 -14.48 -10.29
C TRP A 485 -17.63 -13.03 -9.94
N THR A 486 -18.85 -12.76 -9.52
CA THR A 486 -19.13 -11.56 -8.73
C THR A 486 -18.50 -11.70 -7.35
N LEU A 487 -18.14 -10.59 -6.74
CA LEU A 487 -17.57 -10.57 -5.40
C LEU A 487 -18.51 -9.92 -4.40
N LYS A 488 -18.51 -10.46 -3.17
CA LYS A 488 -19.28 -9.95 -2.05
C LYS A 488 -18.67 -8.66 -1.53
N ASN A 489 -19.52 -7.81 -0.99
CA ASN A 489 -19.06 -6.67 -0.21
C ASN A 489 -18.44 -7.16 1.11
N ALA A 490 -17.16 -6.88 1.33
CA ALA A 490 -16.40 -7.28 2.52
C ALA A 490 -15.96 -6.09 3.38
N VAL A 491 -16.01 -4.89 2.83
CA VAL A 491 -15.70 -3.66 3.56
C VAL A 491 -16.99 -3.10 4.13
N LYS A 492 -17.08 -3.11 5.45
CA LYS A 492 -18.16 -2.43 6.16
C LYS A 492 -17.71 -0.98 6.36
N ASP A 493 -18.21 -0.14 5.50
CA ASP A 493 -17.97 1.30 5.54
C ASP A 493 -18.83 1.93 6.64
N SER A 494 -18.59 1.49 7.89
CA SER A 494 -19.27 2.07 9.04
C SER A 494 -18.49 3.29 9.52
N PHE A 495 -19.20 4.40 9.65
CA PHE A 495 -18.65 5.62 10.23
C PHE A 495 -18.42 5.42 11.72
N LEU A 496 -17.17 5.35 12.11
CA LEU A 496 -16.71 5.27 13.50
C LEU A 496 -15.53 6.22 13.68
N ILE A 497 -15.61 7.06 14.68
CA ILE A 497 -14.52 7.99 15.05
C ILE A 497 -14.28 7.91 16.55
#